data_fc6500903f3cb5ed836eed8b3b8bef96
#
_entry.id   fc6500903f3cb5ed836eed8b3b8bef96
#
_cell.length_a   1.000
_cell.length_b   1.000
_cell.length_c   1.000
_cell.angle_alpha   90.00
_cell.angle_beta   90.00
_cell.angle_gamma   90.00
#
_symmetry.space_group_name_H-M   'P 1'
#
loop_
_entity.id
_entity.type
_entity.pdbx_description
1 polymer ?
#
loop_
_entity_poly.entity_id
_entity_poly.type
_entity_poly.pdbx_seq_one_letter_code
_entity_poly.pdbx_strand_id
1 'polypeptide(L)'
;MDLNEELRKRHGITKLSNLHHAELTPSMLPTGISHYRGWIYDPNRYTLDQVRAFVYNASLSCVSAAQIYELPLLLEERPQKTHLSVAYNRGMHASKLRRFDDVCIHREQIMSEEEMRTHVASIGTVLERVLVCMPLKVSLPMLDAARNRGL
;
A
#
# COMPACT_ATOMS: atom_id res chain seq x y z
N MET A 1 -6.65 -12.34 26.46
CA MET A 1 -6.62 -11.08 25.70
C MET A 1 -7.47 -11.20 24.44
N ASP A 2 -8.34 -10.24 24.21
CA ASP A 2 -9.11 -10.17 22.96
C ASP A 2 -8.30 -9.42 21.90
N LEU A 3 -7.81 -10.15 20.91
CA LEU A 3 -7.02 -9.61 19.81
C LEU A 3 -7.79 -8.58 18.97
N ASN A 4 -9.10 -8.75 18.83
CA ASN A 4 -9.93 -7.78 18.11
C ASN A 4 -10.00 -6.44 18.85
N GLU A 5 -10.06 -6.49 20.17
CA GLU A 5 -10.06 -5.29 20.99
C GLU A 5 -8.71 -4.59 20.97
N GLU A 6 -7.62 -5.35 21.08
CA GLU A 6 -6.27 -4.81 20.98
C GLU A 6 -6.00 -4.18 19.61
N LEU A 7 -6.46 -4.84 18.56
CA LEU A 7 -6.32 -4.33 17.21
C LEU A 7 -7.11 -3.03 17.01
N ARG A 8 -8.33 -2.94 17.58
CA ARG A 8 -9.14 -1.70 17.56
C ARG A 8 -8.44 -0.55 18.26
N LYS A 9 -7.86 -0.78 19.44
CA LYS A 9 -7.10 0.23 20.17
C LYS A 9 -5.90 0.75 19.39
N ARG A 10 -5.36 -0.03 18.47
CA ARG A 10 -4.21 0.29 17.63
C ARG A 10 -4.59 0.68 16.19
N HIS A 11 -5.82 1.17 16.00
CA HIS A 11 -6.34 1.62 14.70
C HIS A 11 -6.41 0.54 13.62
N GLY A 12 -6.49 -0.72 14.01
CA GLY A 12 -6.73 -1.84 13.12
C GLY A 12 -5.50 -2.45 12.46
N ILE A 13 -4.28 -2.03 12.85
CA ILE A 13 -3.04 -2.60 12.35
C ILE A 13 -1.93 -2.51 13.40
N THR A 14 -1.16 -3.57 13.59
CA THR A 14 -0.01 -3.56 14.50
C THR A 14 0.98 -4.69 14.19
N LYS A 15 2.20 -4.54 14.69
CA LYS A 15 3.18 -5.63 14.70
C LYS A 15 2.82 -6.67 15.75
N LEU A 16 2.98 -7.95 15.41
CA LEU A 16 2.84 -9.04 16.39
C LEU A 16 3.77 -8.86 17.60
N SER A 17 4.98 -8.35 17.38
CA SER A 17 5.94 -8.08 18.44
C SER A 17 5.48 -7.01 19.44
N ASN A 18 4.54 -6.14 19.07
CA ASN A 18 3.97 -5.13 19.96
C ASN A 18 2.89 -5.69 20.89
N LEU A 19 2.44 -6.89 20.60
CA LEU A 19 1.53 -7.63 21.45
C LEU A 19 2.38 -8.49 22.37
N HIS A 20 2.32 -8.26 23.68
CA HIS A 20 3.15 -8.93 24.71
C HIS A 20 2.86 -10.44 24.85
N HIS A 21 2.46 -11.11 23.79
CA HIS A 21 2.26 -12.54 23.70
C HIS A 21 3.26 -13.15 22.72
N ALA A 22 4.35 -13.66 23.25
CA ALA A 22 5.53 -14.10 22.51
C ALA A 22 5.32 -15.29 21.57
N GLU A 23 4.12 -15.90 21.52
CA GLU A 23 3.91 -17.17 20.84
C GLU A 23 2.71 -17.19 19.86
N LEU A 24 2.22 -16.02 19.44
CA LEU A 24 1.15 -15.97 18.45
C LEU A 24 1.71 -16.31 17.06
N THR A 25 1.32 -17.44 16.54
CA THR A 25 1.57 -17.80 15.14
C THR A 25 0.38 -17.40 14.28
N PRO A 26 0.57 -17.20 12.96
CA PRO A 26 -0.54 -16.87 12.05
C PRO A 26 -1.71 -17.86 12.11
N SER A 27 -1.43 -19.14 12.41
CA SER A 27 -2.46 -20.17 12.55
C SER A 27 -3.34 -20.01 13.80
N MET A 28 -2.89 -19.24 14.78
CA MET A 28 -3.63 -18.98 16.04
C MET A 28 -4.50 -17.73 15.97
N LEU A 29 -4.50 -17.00 14.85
CA LEU A 29 -5.28 -15.79 14.71
C LEU A 29 -6.78 -16.10 14.64
N PRO A 30 -7.63 -15.35 15.37
CA PRO A 30 -9.07 -15.50 15.26
C PRO A 30 -9.57 -15.15 13.86
N THR A 31 -10.74 -15.71 13.52
CA THR A 31 -11.41 -15.37 12.26
C THR A 31 -11.66 -13.86 12.19
N GLY A 32 -11.39 -13.25 11.03
CA GLY A 32 -11.57 -11.82 10.81
C GLY A 32 -10.32 -10.98 11.04
N ILE A 33 -9.21 -11.60 11.43
CA ILE A 33 -7.89 -10.95 11.49
C ILE A 33 -6.98 -11.57 10.45
N SER A 34 -6.34 -10.76 9.65
CA SER A 34 -5.36 -11.17 8.64
C SER A 34 -3.94 -10.83 9.09
N HIS A 35 -2.97 -11.45 8.46
CA HIS A 35 -1.57 -11.20 8.75
C HIS A 35 -0.76 -10.95 7.47
N TYR A 36 0.32 -10.19 7.63
CA TYR A 36 1.30 -9.95 6.58
C TYR A 36 2.68 -9.68 7.21
N ARG A 37 3.63 -10.54 6.96
CA ARG A 37 5.06 -10.37 7.35
C ARG A 37 5.27 -9.86 8.79
N GLY A 38 4.68 -10.53 9.77
CA GLY A 38 4.81 -10.16 11.18
C GLY A 38 3.88 -9.04 11.65
N TRP A 39 3.00 -8.58 10.77
CA TRP A 39 1.93 -7.65 11.10
C TRP A 39 0.59 -8.36 11.09
N ILE A 40 -0.34 -7.88 11.92
CA ILE A 40 -1.75 -8.27 11.87
C ILE A 40 -2.59 -7.03 11.60
N TYR A 41 -3.70 -7.24 10.93
CA TYR A 41 -4.60 -6.14 10.56
C TYR A 41 -6.04 -6.61 10.41
N ASP A 42 -6.96 -5.65 10.48
CA ASP A 42 -8.38 -5.85 10.19
C ASP A 42 -8.61 -5.73 8.67
N PRO A 43 -8.97 -6.82 7.97
CA PRO A 43 -9.18 -6.79 6.52
C PRO A 43 -10.44 -6.02 6.09
N ASN A 44 -11.34 -5.70 7.03
CA ASN A 44 -12.47 -4.82 6.75
C ASN A 44 -12.06 -3.35 6.71
N ARG A 45 -10.91 -3.03 7.26
CA ARG A 45 -10.41 -1.65 7.38
C ARG A 45 -9.28 -1.34 6.41
N TYR A 46 -8.46 -2.34 6.08
CA TYR A 46 -7.30 -2.20 5.20
C TYR A 46 -7.30 -3.26 4.13
N THR A 47 -7.00 -2.86 2.90
CA THR A 47 -6.65 -3.80 1.83
C THR A 47 -5.22 -4.29 2.02
N LEU A 48 -4.87 -5.39 1.39
CA LEU A 48 -3.49 -5.90 1.41
C LEU A 48 -2.51 -4.89 0.82
N ASP A 49 -2.92 -4.15 -0.22
CA ASP A 49 -2.09 -3.10 -0.82
C ASP A 49 -1.78 -1.98 0.18
N GLN A 50 -2.78 -1.54 0.95
CA GLN A 50 -2.58 -0.54 2.01
C GLN A 50 -1.65 -1.04 3.11
N VAL A 51 -1.82 -2.30 3.51
CA VAL A 51 -0.94 -2.92 4.52
C VAL A 51 0.50 -2.98 4.02
N ARG A 52 0.73 -3.35 2.77
CA ARG A 52 2.06 -3.35 2.17
C ARG A 52 2.68 -1.96 2.17
N ALA A 53 1.94 -0.94 1.78
CA ALA A 53 2.41 0.44 1.83
C ALA A 53 2.84 0.84 3.26
N PHE A 54 2.04 0.50 4.24
CA PHE A 54 2.33 0.79 5.65
C PHE A 54 3.58 0.03 6.14
N VAL A 55 3.66 -1.26 5.87
CA VAL A 55 4.78 -2.11 6.33
C VAL A 55 6.11 -1.70 5.70
N TYR A 56 6.11 -1.33 4.42
CA TYR A 56 7.31 -0.86 3.73
C TYR A 56 7.64 0.62 4.00
N ASN A 57 6.81 1.31 4.75
CA ASN A 57 6.92 2.75 4.96
C ASN A 57 6.99 3.53 3.64
N ALA A 58 6.11 3.18 2.73
CA ALA A 58 5.99 3.72 1.40
C ALA A 58 4.57 4.23 1.17
N SER A 59 4.29 4.73 -0.01
CA SER A 59 2.96 5.22 -0.40
C SER A 59 2.43 4.44 -1.59
N LEU A 60 1.16 4.07 -1.56
CA LEU A 60 0.48 3.47 -2.71
C LEU A 60 0.58 4.40 -3.90
N SER A 61 0.95 3.88 -5.05
CA SER A 61 1.20 4.65 -6.24
C SER A 61 0.84 3.87 -7.51
N CYS A 62 1.01 4.52 -8.66
CA CYS A 62 0.80 3.92 -9.96
C CYS A 62 -0.58 3.23 -10.03
N VAL A 63 -0.66 2.07 -10.66
CA VAL A 63 -1.93 1.34 -10.82
C VAL A 63 -2.54 0.87 -9.50
N SER A 64 -1.75 0.70 -8.45
CA SER A 64 -2.27 0.30 -7.13
C SER A 64 -3.02 1.43 -6.42
N ALA A 65 -2.78 2.68 -6.78
CA ALA A 65 -3.52 3.83 -6.27
C ALA A 65 -4.75 4.21 -7.13
N ALA A 66 -4.91 3.60 -8.28
CA ALA A 66 -5.99 3.95 -9.22
C ALA A 66 -7.37 3.85 -8.57
N GLN A 67 -7.62 2.81 -7.81
CA GLN A 67 -8.90 2.59 -7.14
C GLN A 67 -9.20 3.66 -6.08
N ILE A 68 -8.18 4.13 -5.37
CA ILE A 68 -8.34 5.18 -4.35
C ILE A 68 -8.84 6.48 -4.99
N TYR A 69 -8.33 6.80 -6.18
CA TYR A 69 -8.72 7.99 -6.94
C TYR A 69 -9.88 7.74 -7.91
N GLU A 70 -10.50 6.56 -7.84
CA GLU A 70 -11.61 6.18 -8.73
C GLU A 70 -11.26 6.34 -10.21
N LEU A 71 -10.02 6.03 -10.56
CA LEU A 71 -9.54 6.08 -11.94
C LEU A 71 -9.80 4.74 -12.63
N PRO A 72 -10.17 4.76 -13.93
CA PRO A 72 -10.39 3.53 -14.67
C PRO A 72 -9.10 2.76 -14.83
N LEU A 73 -9.12 1.48 -14.51
CA LEU A 73 -8.00 0.57 -14.65
C LEU A 73 -8.35 -0.52 -15.65
N LEU A 74 -7.88 -0.36 -16.89
CA LEU A 74 -8.12 -1.30 -17.98
C LEU A 74 -6.99 -2.33 -18.04
N LEU A 75 -6.94 -3.17 -17.04
CA LEU A 75 -6.04 -4.32 -16.99
C LEU A 75 -6.88 -5.59 -17.16
N GLU A 76 -6.41 -6.48 -18.03
CA GLU A 76 -7.00 -7.82 -18.20
C GLU A 76 -6.89 -8.65 -16.93
N GLU A 77 -5.82 -8.40 -16.16
CA GLU A 77 -5.56 -9.03 -14.87
C GLU A 77 -5.19 -7.99 -13.82
N ARG A 78 -5.52 -8.28 -12.56
CA ARG A 78 -5.08 -7.44 -11.44
C ARG A 78 -3.55 -7.44 -11.37
N PRO A 79 -2.91 -6.30 -11.07
CA PRO A 79 -1.47 -6.29 -10.82
C PRO A 79 -1.11 -7.32 -9.76
N GLN A 80 -0.18 -8.22 -10.08
CA GLN A 80 0.30 -9.22 -9.11
C GLN A 80 1.11 -8.58 -8.00
N LYS A 81 1.69 -7.41 -8.27
CA LYS A 81 2.52 -6.66 -7.33
C LYS A 81 1.84 -5.36 -6.94
N THR A 82 1.97 -5.00 -5.68
CA THR A 82 1.56 -3.68 -5.21
C THR A 82 2.61 -2.64 -5.64
N HIS A 83 2.18 -1.58 -6.31
CA HIS A 83 3.04 -0.48 -6.72
C HIS A 83 3.13 0.56 -5.61
N LEU A 84 4.35 0.82 -5.16
CA LEU A 84 4.66 1.75 -4.09
C LEU A 84 5.65 2.80 -4.55
N SER A 85 5.47 4.05 -4.08
CA SER A 85 6.44 5.13 -4.25
C SER A 85 7.15 5.42 -2.93
N VAL A 86 8.45 5.65 -3.03
CA VAL A 86 9.31 6.01 -1.90
C VAL A 86 10.16 7.21 -2.29
N ALA A 87 10.29 8.20 -1.41
CA ALA A 87 11.18 9.33 -1.64
C ALA A 87 12.64 8.84 -1.74
N TYR A 88 13.40 9.40 -2.65
CA TYR A 88 14.78 8.99 -2.93
C TYR A 88 15.68 9.00 -1.70
N ASN A 89 15.48 10.00 -0.83
CA ASN A 89 16.28 10.21 0.37
C ASN A 89 15.71 9.50 1.62
N ARG A 90 14.60 8.79 1.49
CA ARG A 90 13.97 8.09 2.61
C ARG A 90 14.36 6.62 2.62
N GLY A 91 14.87 6.15 3.75
CA GLY A 91 15.12 4.73 3.94
C GLY A 91 13.82 3.94 4.00
N MET A 92 13.76 2.88 3.21
CA MET A 92 12.75 1.87 3.38
C MET A 92 13.12 0.92 4.51
N HIS A 93 12.13 0.33 5.20
CA HIS A 93 12.37 -0.77 6.14
C HIS A 93 12.75 -2.08 5.43
N ALA A 94 13.56 -1.96 4.36
CA ALA A 94 13.93 -3.06 3.47
C ALA A 94 14.90 -4.06 4.09
N SER A 95 15.67 -3.66 5.10
CA SER A 95 16.67 -4.54 5.72
C SER A 95 16.08 -5.77 6.40
N LYS A 96 14.81 -5.72 6.78
CA LYS A 96 14.06 -6.83 7.39
C LYS A 96 13.20 -7.60 6.38
N LEU A 97 12.99 -7.05 5.20
CA LEU A 97 12.11 -7.57 4.16
C LEU A 97 12.96 -7.86 2.91
N ARG A 98 13.71 -8.94 2.94
CA ARG A 98 14.71 -9.28 1.92
C ARG A 98 14.14 -9.62 0.54
N ARG A 99 12.82 -9.67 0.38
CA ARG A 99 12.17 -10.03 -0.89
C ARG A 99 11.13 -9.01 -1.24
N PHE A 100 11.30 -8.39 -2.41
CA PHE A 100 10.36 -7.47 -3.04
C PHE A 100 9.57 -8.17 -4.16
N ASP A 101 9.27 -9.45 -3.97
CA ASP A 101 8.54 -10.25 -4.96
C ASP A 101 7.06 -9.86 -5.06
N ASP A 102 6.50 -9.25 -4.04
CA ASP A 102 5.11 -8.81 -3.96
C ASP A 102 4.90 -7.30 -4.15
N VAL A 103 5.96 -6.55 -4.32
CA VAL A 103 5.90 -5.09 -4.50
C VAL A 103 6.78 -4.61 -5.65
N CYS A 104 6.35 -3.52 -6.29
CA CYS A 104 7.12 -2.79 -7.29
C CYS A 104 7.42 -1.40 -6.73
N ILE A 105 8.69 -1.10 -6.53
CA ILE A 105 9.12 0.15 -5.88
C ILE A 105 9.48 1.18 -6.92
N HIS A 106 8.84 2.35 -6.84
CA HIS A 106 9.15 3.54 -7.61
C HIS A 106 9.87 4.55 -6.71
N ARG A 107 11.01 5.03 -7.16
CA ARG A 107 11.76 6.05 -6.44
C ARG A 107 11.37 7.43 -6.95
N GLU A 108 10.87 8.27 -6.03
CA GLU A 108 10.48 9.64 -6.34
C GLU A 108 11.53 10.61 -5.82
N GLN A 109 11.79 11.69 -6.56
CA GLN A 109 12.73 12.72 -6.10
C GLN A 109 12.18 13.49 -4.91
N ILE A 110 10.89 13.83 -4.96
CA ILE A 110 10.22 14.59 -3.92
C ILE A 110 8.87 13.93 -3.63
N MET A 111 8.58 13.75 -2.35
CA MET A 111 7.26 13.37 -1.85
C MET A 111 6.87 14.29 -0.71
N SER A 112 5.61 14.70 -0.66
CA SER A 112 5.09 15.54 0.40
C SER A 112 4.97 14.78 1.72
N GLU A 113 4.94 15.52 2.83
CA GLU A 113 4.69 14.94 4.14
C GLU A 113 3.33 14.25 4.20
N GLU A 114 2.33 14.78 3.51
CA GLU A 114 1.00 14.18 3.43
C GLU A 114 1.04 12.81 2.74
N GLU A 115 1.72 12.72 1.60
CA GLU A 115 1.91 11.44 0.89
C GLU A 115 2.58 10.39 1.80
N MET A 116 3.57 10.81 2.55
CA MET A 116 4.27 9.92 3.48
C MET A 116 3.43 9.54 4.70
N ARG A 117 2.62 10.46 5.20
CA ARG A 117 1.76 10.25 6.37
C ARG A 117 0.56 9.36 6.05
N THR A 118 -0.08 9.58 4.91
CA THR A 118 -1.26 8.83 4.48
C THR A 118 -0.92 7.49 3.84
N HIS A 119 0.33 7.29 3.47
CA HIS A 119 0.79 6.13 2.69
C HIS A 119 0.09 6.01 1.32
N VAL A 120 -0.34 7.14 0.76
CA VAL A 120 -0.93 7.23 -0.57
C VAL A 120 -0.24 8.38 -1.32
N ALA A 121 0.30 8.09 -2.50
CA ALA A 121 0.88 9.11 -3.36
C ALA A 121 -0.19 10.08 -3.85
N SER A 122 0.17 11.34 -4.08
CA SER A 122 -0.72 12.33 -4.67
C SER A 122 -1.15 11.92 -6.07
N ILE A 123 -2.27 12.45 -6.54
CA ILE A 123 -2.78 12.15 -7.88
C ILE A 123 -1.74 12.49 -8.97
N GLY A 124 -1.00 13.58 -8.80
CA GLY A 124 0.08 13.96 -9.72
C GLY A 124 1.18 12.91 -9.81
N THR A 125 1.65 12.42 -8.67
CA THR A 125 2.66 11.35 -8.60
C THR A 125 2.13 10.06 -9.22
N VAL A 126 0.89 9.70 -8.92
CA VAL A 126 0.25 8.49 -9.48
C VAL A 126 0.19 8.56 -10.99
N LEU A 127 -0.30 9.65 -11.56
CA LEU A 127 -0.45 9.82 -13.00
C LEU A 127 0.91 9.84 -13.71
N GLU A 128 1.89 10.49 -13.14
CA GLU A 128 3.26 10.50 -13.66
C GLU A 128 3.84 9.08 -13.71
N ARG A 129 3.68 8.31 -12.65
CA ARG A 129 4.18 6.93 -12.62
C ARG A 129 3.45 6.02 -13.57
N VAL A 130 2.15 6.14 -13.69
CA VAL A 130 1.36 5.39 -14.65
C VAL A 130 1.83 5.70 -16.08
N LEU A 131 2.04 6.97 -16.39
CA LEU A 131 2.49 7.40 -17.72
C LEU A 131 3.87 6.84 -18.07
N VAL A 132 4.79 6.81 -17.12
CA VAL A 132 6.17 6.33 -17.32
C VAL A 132 6.26 4.79 -17.33
N CYS A 133 5.50 4.13 -16.48
CA CYS A 133 5.70 2.70 -16.19
C CYS A 133 4.70 1.77 -16.88
N MET A 134 3.60 2.30 -17.40
CA MET A 134 2.53 1.49 -17.98
C MET A 134 2.36 1.76 -19.48
N PRO A 135 1.86 0.77 -20.24
CA PRO A 135 1.51 0.99 -21.65
C PRO A 135 0.45 2.08 -21.81
N LEU A 136 0.44 2.77 -22.95
CA LEU A 136 -0.54 3.84 -23.22
C LEU A 136 -1.99 3.38 -23.12
N LYS A 137 -2.29 2.14 -23.48
CA LYS A 137 -3.63 1.57 -23.34
C LYS A 137 -4.14 1.55 -21.89
N VAL A 138 -3.23 1.55 -20.92
CA VAL A 138 -3.54 1.63 -19.49
C VAL A 138 -3.54 3.08 -19.00
N SER A 139 -2.53 3.86 -19.38
CA SER A 139 -2.33 5.22 -18.88
C SER A 139 -3.30 6.25 -19.48
N LEU A 140 -3.62 6.14 -20.77
CA LEU A 140 -4.49 7.12 -21.44
C LEU A 140 -5.88 7.25 -20.80
N PRO A 141 -6.63 6.15 -20.56
CA PRO A 141 -7.93 6.26 -19.91
C PRO A 141 -7.87 6.89 -18.52
N MET A 142 -6.80 6.62 -17.78
CA MET A 142 -6.60 7.22 -16.44
C MET A 142 -6.34 8.72 -16.54
N LEU A 143 -5.48 9.14 -17.47
CA LEU A 143 -5.18 10.55 -17.70
C LEU A 143 -6.41 11.31 -18.20
N ASP A 144 -7.17 10.74 -19.13
CA ASP A 144 -8.39 11.34 -19.64
C ASP A 144 -9.43 11.50 -18.53
N ALA A 145 -9.66 10.50 -17.71
CA ALA A 145 -10.58 10.55 -16.58
C ALA A 145 -10.14 11.62 -15.57
N ALA A 146 -8.85 11.69 -15.24
CA ALA A 146 -8.32 12.70 -14.34
C ALA A 146 -8.52 14.12 -14.91
N ARG A 147 -8.22 14.33 -16.19
CA ARG A 147 -8.43 15.60 -16.87
C ARG A 147 -9.90 16.03 -16.85
N ASN A 148 -10.80 15.13 -17.18
CA ASN A 148 -12.23 15.40 -17.23
C ASN A 148 -12.83 15.72 -15.85
N ARG A 149 -12.19 15.26 -14.78
CA ARG A 149 -12.58 15.54 -13.39
C ARG A 149 -11.84 16.75 -12.80
N GLY A 150 -10.96 17.40 -13.56
CA GLY A 150 -10.18 18.55 -13.09
C GLY A 150 -9.08 18.19 -12.08
N LEU A 151 -8.60 16.98 -12.11
CA LEU A 151 -7.53 16.51 -11.23
C LEU A 151 -6.13 16.85 -11.77
#